data_7628c6ea7f665a5beda286b2cf884b93
#
_entry.id   7628c6ea7f665a5beda286b2cf884b93
#
_cell.length_a   1.000
_cell.length_b   1.000
_cell.length_c   1.000
_cell.angle_alpha   90.00
_cell.angle_beta   90.00
_cell.angle_gamma   90.00
#
_symmetry.space_group_name_H-M   'P 1'
#
loop_
_entity.id
_entity.type
_entity.pdbx_description
1 polymer ?
#
loop_
_entity_poly.entity_id
_entity_poly.type
_entity_poly.pdbx_seq_one_letter_code
_entity_poly.pdbx_strand_id
1 'polypeptide(L)'
;MNDRKLTDKGGHIKEKMIEVTARILREKGFKAATVRTITKEANVNIAAVRYYFGSKEELIGAALEYMMGSLESIVSILDDSRISPKERLKKYIISYFHLARKHPALFRSISNPSSTEAKETYFIYLNLLHDQSWEKVIENMTEITGYTDRRDLELKSMQIFAAVEFPIILESNNKESFISHYTDDPTLERYVDILLDNITPPKSEKNMYLKEILHGVK
;
A
#
# COMPACT_ATOMS: atom_id res chain seq x y z
N MET A 1 5.21 -41.71 13.61
CA MET A 1 4.09 -41.40 12.67
C MET A 1 3.10 -40.34 13.19
N ASN A 2 3.33 -39.82 14.42
CA ASN A 2 2.40 -38.87 15.09
C ASN A 2 2.81 -37.39 14.96
N ASP A 3 4.08 -37.08 14.68
CA ASP A 3 4.56 -35.68 14.64
C ASP A 3 4.13 -34.89 13.36
N ARG A 4 4.00 -35.56 12.23
CA ARG A 4 3.52 -34.90 10.99
C ARG A 4 2.06 -34.42 11.05
N LYS A 5 1.18 -35.12 11.77
CA LYS A 5 -0.23 -34.73 11.95
C LYS A 5 -0.42 -33.57 12.93
N LEU A 6 0.50 -33.37 13.88
CA LEU A 6 0.47 -32.26 14.84
C LEU A 6 0.99 -30.97 14.22
N THR A 7 2.02 -31.02 13.38
CA THR A 7 2.56 -29.89 12.63
C THR A 7 1.57 -29.37 11.59
N ASP A 8 0.84 -30.28 10.93
CA ASP A 8 -0.18 -29.92 9.92
C ASP A 8 -1.41 -29.22 10.55
N LYS A 9 -1.88 -29.69 11.70
CA LYS A 9 -2.96 -29.03 12.46
C LYS A 9 -2.54 -27.66 13.02
N GLY A 10 -1.30 -27.50 13.46
CA GLY A 10 -0.77 -26.24 13.99
C GLY A 10 -0.64 -25.17 12.89
N GLY A 11 -0.14 -25.54 11.70
CA GLY A 11 -0.07 -24.70 10.52
C GLY A 11 -1.45 -24.20 10.10
N HIS A 12 -2.41 -25.09 9.99
CA HIS A 12 -3.79 -24.75 9.62
C HIS A 12 -4.50 -23.78 10.61
N ILE A 13 -4.22 -23.91 11.92
CA ILE A 13 -4.76 -22.99 12.93
C ILE A 13 -4.14 -21.59 12.76
N LYS A 14 -2.84 -21.52 12.54
CA LYS A 14 -2.11 -20.27 12.33
C LYS A 14 -2.63 -19.54 11.08
N GLU A 15 -2.74 -20.21 9.95
CA GLU A 15 -3.30 -19.68 8.70
C GLU A 15 -4.73 -19.19 8.89
N LYS A 16 -5.60 -19.99 9.49
CA LYS A 16 -6.97 -19.61 9.78
C LYS A 16 -7.08 -18.34 10.63
N MET A 17 -6.21 -18.18 11.62
CA MET A 17 -6.19 -16.97 12.45
C MET A 17 -5.75 -15.74 11.63
N ILE A 18 -4.78 -15.89 10.74
CA ILE A 18 -4.36 -14.83 9.81
C ILE A 18 -5.51 -14.43 8.88
N GLU A 19 -6.17 -15.39 8.23
CA GLU A 19 -7.29 -15.15 7.32
C GLU A 19 -8.47 -14.45 8.00
N VAL A 20 -8.83 -14.93 9.20
CA VAL A 20 -9.92 -14.34 10.00
C VAL A 20 -9.55 -12.91 10.41
N THR A 21 -8.32 -12.67 10.84
CA THR A 21 -7.85 -11.34 11.22
C THR A 21 -7.87 -10.42 10.01
N ALA A 22 -7.35 -10.85 8.87
CA ALA A 22 -7.38 -10.11 7.61
C ALA A 22 -8.81 -9.73 7.19
N ARG A 23 -9.76 -10.66 7.32
CA ARG A 23 -11.19 -10.40 7.05
C ARG A 23 -11.76 -9.35 7.99
N ILE A 24 -11.48 -9.44 9.30
CA ILE A 24 -11.94 -8.46 10.29
C ILE A 24 -11.37 -7.07 9.98
N LEU A 25 -10.08 -6.98 9.67
CA LEU A 25 -9.41 -5.72 9.31
C LEU A 25 -10.07 -5.10 8.08
N ARG A 26 -10.33 -5.90 7.04
CA ARG A 26 -10.92 -5.48 5.78
C ARG A 26 -12.36 -4.98 5.93
N GLU A 27 -13.19 -5.70 6.70
CA GLU A 27 -14.61 -5.43 6.83
C GLU A 27 -14.95 -4.42 7.93
N LYS A 28 -14.23 -4.49 9.07
CA LYS A 28 -14.58 -3.80 10.31
C LYS A 28 -13.50 -2.85 10.81
N GLY A 29 -12.29 -2.88 10.22
CA GLY A 29 -11.13 -2.06 10.61
C GLY A 29 -10.44 -2.53 11.90
N PHE A 30 -9.38 -1.82 12.29
CA PHE A 30 -8.48 -2.22 13.39
C PHE A 30 -9.17 -2.31 14.76
N LYS A 31 -10.11 -1.39 15.08
CA LYS A 31 -10.83 -1.41 16.36
C LYS A 31 -11.56 -2.71 16.62
N ALA A 32 -12.03 -3.40 15.58
CA ALA A 32 -12.74 -4.66 15.68
C ALA A 32 -11.80 -5.86 15.84
N ALA A 33 -10.52 -5.73 15.49
CA ALA A 33 -9.52 -6.78 15.53
C ALA A 33 -8.96 -6.98 16.96
N THR A 34 -9.84 -7.28 17.91
CA THR A 34 -9.45 -7.64 19.28
C THR A 34 -9.11 -9.12 19.38
N VAL A 35 -8.23 -9.51 20.32
CA VAL A 35 -7.90 -10.93 20.58
C VAL A 35 -9.17 -11.75 20.76
N ARG A 36 -10.15 -11.22 21.51
CA ARG A 36 -11.43 -11.89 21.77
C ARG A 36 -12.26 -12.07 20.49
N THR A 37 -12.35 -11.06 19.65
CA THR A 37 -13.08 -11.14 18.37
C THR A 37 -12.44 -12.14 17.43
N ILE A 38 -11.11 -12.05 17.26
CA ILE A 38 -10.34 -12.91 16.37
C ILE A 38 -10.47 -14.37 16.80
N THR A 39 -10.22 -14.68 18.07
CA THR A 39 -10.26 -16.07 18.55
C THR A 39 -11.67 -16.67 18.53
N LYS A 40 -12.69 -15.85 18.80
CA LYS A 40 -14.11 -16.26 18.67
C LYS A 40 -14.45 -16.59 17.21
N GLU A 41 -14.10 -15.71 16.26
CA GLU A 41 -14.41 -15.93 14.84
C GLU A 41 -13.56 -17.05 14.21
N ALA A 42 -12.31 -17.23 14.67
CA ALA A 42 -11.46 -18.34 14.27
C ALA A 42 -11.84 -19.67 14.95
N ASN A 43 -12.71 -19.64 15.97
CA ASN A 43 -13.08 -20.80 16.80
C ASN A 43 -11.85 -21.46 17.42
N VAL A 44 -10.99 -20.66 18.07
CA VAL A 44 -9.79 -21.11 18.76
C VAL A 44 -9.74 -20.57 20.19
N ASN A 45 -8.90 -21.20 21.04
CA ASN A 45 -8.69 -20.70 22.38
C ASN A 45 -7.94 -19.36 22.36
N ILE A 46 -8.26 -18.45 23.29
CA ILE A 46 -7.62 -17.14 23.42
C ILE A 46 -6.10 -17.25 23.60
N ALA A 47 -5.60 -18.31 24.23
CA ALA A 47 -4.18 -18.59 24.40
C ALA A 47 -3.45 -18.85 23.05
N ALA A 48 -4.19 -19.17 21.98
CA ALA A 48 -3.62 -19.47 20.67
C ALA A 48 -2.89 -18.24 20.08
N VAL A 49 -3.36 -17.02 20.34
CA VAL A 49 -2.67 -15.81 19.87
C VAL A 49 -1.25 -15.77 20.44
N ARG A 50 -1.12 -15.91 21.76
CA ARG A 50 0.20 -15.89 22.40
C ARG A 50 1.07 -17.08 21.99
N TYR A 51 0.47 -18.23 21.79
CA TYR A 51 1.20 -19.44 21.40
C TYR A 51 1.76 -19.36 19.97
N TYR A 52 0.96 -18.93 18.99
CA TYR A 52 1.35 -18.94 17.59
C TYR A 52 2.02 -17.64 17.09
N PHE A 53 1.74 -16.52 17.75
CA PHE A 53 2.19 -15.19 17.29
C PHE A 53 2.95 -14.40 18.35
N GLY A 54 2.86 -14.76 19.63
CA GLY A 54 3.48 -13.99 20.71
C GLY A 54 2.61 -12.82 21.18
N SER A 55 2.12 -11.98 20.26
CA SER A 55 1.27 -10.81 20.55
C SER A 55 0.13 -10.66 19.55
N LYS A 56 -0.81 -9.75 19.87
CA LYS A 56 -1.87 -9.34 18.93
C LYS A 56 -1.26 -8.56 17.75
N GLU A 57 -0.29 -7.75 18.01
CA GLU A 57 0.42 -6.91 17.06
C GLU A 57 1.11 -7.76 15.98
N GLU A 58 1.78 -8.83 16.37
CA GLU A 58 2.39 -9.80 15.46
C GLU A 58 1.35 -10.52 14.59
N LEU A 59 0.21 -10.90 15.18
CA LEU A 59 -0.89 -11.48 14.40
C LEU A 59 -1.49 -10.47 13.41
N ILE A 60 -1.64 -9.22 13.81
CA ILE A 60 -2.11 -8.15 12.91
C ILE A 60 -1.07 -7.92 11.79
N GLY A 61 0.22 -7.88 12.11
CA GLY A 61 1.30 -7.79 11.12
C GLY A 61 1.20 -8.91 10.08
N ALA A 62 1.12 -10.16 10.52
CA ALA A 62 0.97 -11.32 9.63
C ALA A 62 -0.33 -11.27 8.78
N ALA A 63 -1.42 -10.72 9.32
CA ALA A 63 -2.66 -10.55 8.57
C ALA A 63 -2.55 -9.42 7.53
N LEU A 64 -1.82 -8.36 7.82
CA LEU A 64 -1.51 -7.30 6.87
C LEU A 64 -0.62 -7.84 5.75
N GLU A 65 0.44 -8.56 6.05
CA GLU A 65 1.30 -9.23 5.06
C GLU A 65 0.48 -10.15 4.16
N TYR A 66 -0.41 -10.96 4.73
CA TYR A 66 -1.34 -11.81 3.96
C TYR A 66 -2.24 -10.99 3.02
N MET A 67 -2.79 -9.87 3.49
CA MET A 67 -3.59 -8.95 2.67
C MET A 67 -2.73 -8.29 1.58
N MET A 68 -1.47 -8.04 1.86
CA MET A 68 -0.51 -7.39 0.97
C MET A 68 0.11 -8.35 -0.07
N GLY A 69 -0.17 -9.63 -0.03
CA GLY A 69 0.15 -10.55 -1.14
C GLY A 69 -0.44 -10.06 -2.48
N SER A 70 -1.56 -9.30 -2.43
CA SER A 70 -2.08 -8.57 -3.59
C SER A 70 -1.23 -7.33 -3.95
N LEU A 71 -0.50 -6.76 -3.00
CA LEU A 71 0.36 -5.59 -3.23
C LEU A 71 1.64 -5.97 -3.96
N GLU A 72 2.22 -7.13 -3.67
CA GLU A 72 3.41 -7.62 -4.36
C GLU A 72 3.18 -7.68 -5.88
N SER A 73 2.01 -8.17 -6.30
CA SER A 73 1.63 -8.20 -7.71
C SER A 73 1.48 -6.79 -8.32
N ILE A 74 1.03 -5.81 -7.53
CA ILE A 74 0.89 -4.41 -7.95
C ILE A 74 2.27 -3.74 -8.01
N VAL A 75 3.13 -3.98 -7.03
CA VAL A 75 4.50 -3.45 -6.99
C VAL A 75 5.35 -3.99 -8.14
N SER A 76 5.14 -5.25 -8.55
CA SER A 76 5.86 -5.84 -9.69
C SER A 76 5.60 -5.14 -11.03
N ILE A 77 4.52 -4.36 -11.14
CA ILE A 77 4.24 -3.53 -12.33
C ILE A 77 5.35 -2.50 -12.55
N LEU A 78 5.95 -2.00 -11.46
CA LEU A 78 7.02 -1.01 -11.51
C LEU A 78 8.31 -1.55 -12.15
N ASP A 79 8.47 -2.88 -12.21
CA ASP A 79 9.63 -3.55 -12.82
C ASP A 79 9.37 -4.03 -14.26
N ASP A 80 8.17 -3.81 -14.81
CA ASP A 80 7.81 -4.31 -16.16
C ASP A 80 8.54 -3.53 -17.25
N SER A 81 9.68 -4.04 -17.68
CA SER A 81 10.53 -3.44 -18.73
C SER A 81 9.89 -3.41 -20.14
N ARG A 82 8.74 -4.08 -20.33
CA ARG A 82 8.02 -4.12 -21.62
C ARG A 82 7.24 -2.84 -21.90
N ILE A 83 7.01 -2.02 -20.88
CA ILE A 83 6.25 -0.76 -20.96
C ILE A 83 7.09 0.41 -20.43
N SER A 84 6.74 1.63 -20.82
CA SER A 84 7.47 2.84 -20.43
C SER A 84 7.39 3.07 -18.91
N PRO A 85 8.38 3.77 -18.29
CA PRO A 85 8.35 4.11 -16.86
C PRO A 85 7.08 4.88 -16.47
N LYS A 86 6.63 5.80 -17.32
CA LYS A 86 5.39 6.55 -17.09
C LYS A 86 4.17 5.62 -17.07
N GLU A 87 4.11 4.65 -17.97
CA GLU A 87 3.02 3.67 -18.03
C GLU A 87 3.08 2.70 -16.85
N ARG A 88 4.28 2.28 -16.40
CA ARG A 88 4.46 1.49 -15.18
C ARG A 88 3.87 2.20 -13.98
N LEU A 89 4.27 3.47 -13.78
CA LEU A 89 3.81 4.27 -12.65
C LEU A 89 2.29 4.54 -12.72
N LYS A 90 1.74 4.82 -13.92
CA LYS A 90 0.30 4.96 -14.13
C LYS A 90 -0.46 3.69 -13.70
N LYS A 91 -0.06 2.54 -14.21
CA LYS A 91 -0.70 1.25 -13.88
C LYS A 91 -0.58 0.90 -12.41
N TYR A 92 0.58 1.16 -11.80
CA TYR A 92 0.78 0.98 -10.36
C TYR A 92 -0.21 1.83 -9.56
N ILE A 93 -0.33 3.13 -9.83
CA ILE A 93 -1.23 4.03 -9.12
C ILE A 93 -2.69 3.60 -9.28
N ILE A 94 -3.13 3.28 -10.50
CA ILE A 94 -4.52 2.82 -10.75
C ILE A 94 -4.81 1.52 -10.00
N SER A 95 -3.88 0.56 -10.03
CA SER A 95 -4.02 -0.70 -9.32
C SER A 95 -4.07 -0.51 -7.79
N TYR A 96 -3.30 0.44 -7.27
CA TYR A 96 -3.33 0.82 -5.86
C TYR A 96 -4.68 1.44 -5.46
N PHE A 97 -5.27 2.33 -6.28
CA PHE A 97 -6.63 2.83 -6.07
C PHE A 97 -7.67 1.71 -6.01
N HIS A 98 -7.61 0.76 -6.94
CA HIS A 98 -8.54 -0.37 -6.94
C HIS A 98 -8.36 -1.27 -5.70
N LEU A 99 -7.11 -1.48 -5.26
CA LEU A 99 -6.85 -2.20 -4.01
C LEU A 99 -7.45 -1.47 -2.81
N ALA A 100 -7.24 -0.17 -2.72
CA ALA A 100 -7.76 0.65 -1.62
C ALA A 100 -9.29 0.61 -1.52
N ARG A 101 -9.98 0.69 -2.66
CA ARG A 101 -11.45 0.58 -2.73
C ARG A 101 -12.00 -0.77 -2.28
N LYS A 102 -11.23 -1.84 -2.41
CA LYS A 102 -11.60 -3.16 -1.88
C LYS A 102 -11.52 -3.21 -0.34
N HIS A 103 -10.80 -2.28 0.28
CA HIS A 103 -10.50 -2.29 1.71
C HIS A 103 -10.81 -0.96 2.43
N PRO A 104 -12.01 -0.36 2.26
CA PRO A 104 -12.33 0.98 2.74
C PRO A 104 -12.25 1.12 4.27
N ALA A 105 -12.57 0.07 5.02
CA ALA A 105 -12.49 0.10 6.48
C ALA A 105 -11.05 0.17 6.98
N LEU A 106 -10.10 -0.46 6.28
CA LEU A 106 -8.67 -0.36 6.55
C LEU A 106 -8.20 1.08 6.38
N PHE A 107 -8.49 1.69 5.24
CA PHE A 107 -8.07 3.07 4.94
C PHE A 107 -8.72 4.10 5.88
N ARG A 108 -10.00 3.92 6.27
CA ARG A 108 -10.61 4.75 7.32
C ARG A 108 -9.88 4.66 8.65
N SER A 109 -9.48 3.46 9.04
CA SER A 109 -8.78 3.26 10.31
C SER A 109 -7.40 3.89 10.31
N ILE A 110 -6.71 3.88 9.17
CA ILE A 110 -5.41 4.50 8.97
C ILE A 110 -5.53 6.03 9.03
N SER A 111 -6.55 6.61 8.40
CA SER A 111 -6.74 8.06 8.33
C SER A 111 -7.24 8.71 9.62
N ASN A 112 -7.78 7.93 10.57
CA ASN A 112 -8.25 8.45 11.85
C ASN A 112 -7.68 7.64 13.03
N PRO A 113 -6.38 7.78 13.34
CA PRO A 113 -5.71 7.06 14.41
C PRO A 113 -6.13 7.62 15.77
N SER A 114 -7.31 7.25 16.26
CA SER A 114 -7.86 7.71 17.53
C SER A 114 -7.30 7.00 18.78
N SER A 115 -6.42 6.02 18.60
CA SER A 115 -5.78 5.25 19.68
C SER A 115 -4.30 5.02 19.41
N THR A 116 -3.52 4.74 20.45
CA THR A 116 -2.10 4.36 20.33
C THR A 116 -1.93 3.12 19.44
N GLU A 117 -2.80 2.12 19.58
CA GLU A 117 -2.82 0.90 18.77
C GLU A 117 -3.05 1.20 17.28
N ALA A 118 -3.90 2.15 16.95
CA ALA A 118 -4.13 2.55 15.56
C ALA A 118 -2.90 3.25 14.97
N LYS A 119 -2.12 3.98 15.79
CA LYS A 119 -0.86 4.59 15.36
C LYS A 119 0.20 3.55 15.06
N GLU A 120 0.39 2.56 15.94
CA GLU A 120 1.36 1.48 15.72
C GLU A 120 1.05 0.71 14.44
N THR A 121 -0.21 0.40 14.20
CA THR A 121 -0.63 -0.32 13.00
C THR A 121 -0.52 0.54 11.74
N TYR A 122 -0.74 1.84 11.84
CA TYR A 122 -0.47 2.79 10.76
C TYR A 122 1.02 2.77 10.36
N PHE A 123 1.93 2.75 11.34
CA PHE A 123 3.36 2.64 11.07
C PHE A 123 3.74 1.30 10.43
N ILE A 124 3.15 0.19 10.87
CA ILE A 124 3.38 -1.12 10.23
C ILE A 124 2.95 -1.07 8.76
N TYR A 125 1.77 -0.54 8.47
CA TYR A 125 1.26 -0.41 7.09
C TYR A 125 2.16 0.49 6.23
N LEU A 126 2.55 1.67 6.75
CA LEU A 126 3.44 2.59 6.03
C LEU A 126 4.81 1.97 5.77
N ASN A 127 5.39 1.27 6.75
CA ASN A 127 6.67 0.60 6.58
C ASN A 127 6.58 -0.48 5.50
N LEU A 128 5.54 -1.30 5.51
CA LEU A 128 5.34 -2.34 4.49
C LEU A 128 5.19 -1.73 3.08
N LEU A 129 4.42 -0.65 2.94
CA LEU A 129 4.30 0.07 1.67
C LEU A 129 5.63 0.68 1.23
N HIS A 130 6.31 1.36 2.15
CA HIS A 130 7.59 2.01 1.90
C HIS A 130 8.65 0.99 1.48
N ASP A 131 8.81 -0.09 2.25
CA ASP A 131 9.84 -1.11 1.99
C ASP A 131 9.63 -1.82 0.65
N GLN A 132 8.40 -1.98 0.19
CA GLN A 132 8.09 -2.71 -1.04
C GLN A 132 8.08 -1.85 -2.30
N SER A 133 7.68 -0.59 -2.22
CA SER A 133 7.41 0.21 -3.42
C SER A 133 8.20 1.51 -3.55
N TRP A 134 8.69 2.08 -2.45
CA TRP A 134 9.29 3.42 -2.45
C TRP A 134 10.48 3.55 -3.40
N GLU A 135 11.46 2.65 -3.29
CA GLU A 135 12.64 2.69 -4.15
C GLU A 135 12.28 2.50 -5.63
N LYS A 136 11.37 1.59 -5.93
CA LYS A 136 10.91 1.37 -7.30
C LYS A 136 10.15 2.57 -7.89
N VAL A 137 9.40 3.29 -7.06
CA VAL A 137 8.77 4.55 -7.47
C VAL A 137 9.84 5.60 -7.77
N ILE A 138 10.86 5.74 -6.91
CA ILE A 138 11.99 6.64 -7.12
C ILE A 138 12.74 6.30 -8.42
N GLU A 139 13.02 5.04 -8.69
CA GLU A 139 13.67 4.59 -9.93
C GLU A 139 12.84 4.98 -11.16
N ASN A 140 11.54 4.68 -11.15
CA ASN A 140 10.65 5.09 -12.25
C ASN A 140 10.57 6.61 -12.41
N MET A 141 10.54 7.35 -11.29
CA MET A 141 10.57 8.82 -11.30
C MET A 141 11.86 9.37 -11.90
N THR A 142 13.01 8.75 -11.60
CA THR A 142 14.29 9.09 -12.21
C THR A 142 14.24 8.94 -13.73
N GLU A 143 13.73 7.82 -14.22
CA GLU A 143 13.59 7.57 -15.66
C GLU A 143 12.61 8.53 -16.34
N ILE A 144 11.51 8.91 -15.66
CA ILE A 144 10.48 9.83 -16.19
C ILE A 144 11.00 11.26 -16.26
N THR A 145 11.59 11.75 -15.17
CA THR A 145 11.93 13.16 -14.99
C THR A 145 13.33 13.50 -15.47
N GLY A 146 14.27 12.56 -15.38
CA GLY A 146 15.70 12.78 -15.58
C GLY A 146 16.36 13.50 -14.41
N TYR A 147 15.69 13.69 -13.27
CA TYR A 147 16.29 14.24 -12.08
C TYR A 147 17.28 13.23 -11.47
N THR A 148 18.39 13.75 -10.95
CA THR A 148 19.44 12.95 -10.31
C THR A 148 19.58 13.27 -8.82
N ASP A 149 19.05 14.42 -8.37
CA ASP A 149 19.01 14.76 -6.97
C ASP A 149 17.98 13.88 -6.24
N ARG A 150 18.47 13.09 -5.28
CA ARG A 150 17.67 12.16 -4.51
C ARG A 150 16.56 12.86 -3.73
N ARG A 151 16.84 14.03 -3.18
CA ARG A 151 15.89 14.79 -2.38
C ARG A 151 14.72 15.31 -3.22
N ASP A 152 15.00 15.80 -4.43
CA ASP A 152 13.94 16.24 -5.36
C ASP A 152 13.05 15.08 -5.78
N LEU A 153 13.63 13.91 -6.04
CA LEU A 153 12.89 12.69 -6.36
C LEU A 153 11.99 12.26 -5.20
N GLU A 154 12.48 12.28 -3.98
CA GLU A 154 11.69 11.97 -2.78
C GLU A 154 10.54 12.94 -2.58
N LEU A 155 10.77 14.24 -2.73
CA LEU A 155 9.73 15.26 -2.62
C LEU A 155 8.63 15.10 -3.70
N LYS A 156 9.01 14.79 -4.93
CA LYS A 156 8.06 14.51 -6.01
C LYS A 156 7.29 13.21 -5.79
N SER A 157 7.95 12.18 -5.33
CA SER A 157 7.29 10.91 -4.97
C SER A 157 6.29 11.11 -3.83
N MET A 158 6.64 11.91 -2.82
CA MET A 158 5.72 12.26 -1.74
C MET A 158 4.49 13.04 -2.26
N GLN A 159 4.64 13.93 -3.25
CA GLN A 159 3.52 14.61 -3.89
C GLN A 159 2.58 13.62 -4.60
N ILE A 160 3.12 12.61 -5.28
CA ILE A 160 2.33 11.54 -5.90
C ILE A 160 1.53 10.79 -4.84
N PHE A 161 2.19 10.30 -3.79
CA PHE A 161 1.51 9.56 -2.73
C PHE A 161 0.42 10.39 -2.06
N ALA A 162 0.69 11.66 -1.73
CA ALA A 162 -0.31 12.55 -1.15
C ALA A 162 -1.52 12.76 -2.08
N ALA A 163 -1.28 12.94 -3.38
CA ALA A 163 -2.34 13.09 -4.37
C ALA A 163 -3.16 11.81 -4.56
N VAL A 164 -2.56 10.64 -4.36
CA VAL A 164 -3.24 9.34 -4.46
C VAL A 164 -4.00 8.99 -3.18
N GLU A 165 -3.36 9.17 -2.02
CA GLU A 165 -3.95 8.75 -0.75
C GLU A 165 -5.10 9.65 -0.29
N PHE A 166 -5.01 10.95 -0.52
CA PHE A 166 -6.05 11.87 -0.08
C PHE A 166 -7.45 11.58 -0.66
N PRO A 167 -7.63 11.37 -1.97
CA PRO A 167 -8.89 10.91 -2.55
C PRO A 167 -9.40 9.60 -1.95
N ILE A 168 -8.52 8.63 -1.73
CA ILE A 168 -8.88 7.33 -1.13
C ILE A 168 -9.40 7.53 0.30
N ILE A 169 -8.73 8.36 1.10
CA ILE A 169 -9.15 8.68 2.46
C ILE A 169 -10.53 9.33 2.46
N LEU A 170 -10.76 10.31 1.59
CA LEU A 170 -12.06 10.99 1.49
C LEU A 170 -13.17 10.04 1.08
N GLU A 171 -12.94 9.21 0.05
CA GLU A 171 -13.91 8.21 -0.41
C GLU A 171 -14.22 7.17 0.67
N SER A 172 -13.19 6.73 1.42
CA SER A 172 -13.36 5.75 2.49
C SER A 172 -14.18 6.27 3.68
N ASN A 173 -14.13 7.57 3.95
CA ASN A 173 -14.84 8.23 5.06
C ASN A 173 -16.26 8.65 4.71
N ASN A 174 -16.52 9.00 3.44
CA ASN A 174 -17.84 9.43 2.99
C ASN A 174 -18.08 8.99 1.54
N LYS A 175 -18.97 8.02 1.35
CA LYS A 175 -19.36 7.53 0.03
C LYS A 175 -20.06 8.58 -0.85
N GLU A 176 -20.62 9.63 -0.24
CA GLU A 176 -21.25 10.78 -0.92
C GLU A 176 -20.28 11.97 -1.06
N SER A 177 -18.99 11.75 -0.83
CA SER A 177 -17.95 12.75 -1.05
C SER A 177 -17.98 13.22 -2.51
N PHE A 178 -17.71 14.52 -2.75
CA PHE A 178 -17.61 15.07 -4.10
C PHE A 178 -16.60 14.30 -4.97
N ILE A 179 -15.60 13.67 -4.36
CA ILE A 179 -14.59 12.85 -5.04
C ILE A 179 -15.17 11.54 -5.55
N SER A 180 -16.20 10.95 -4.91
CA SER A 180 -16.81 9.71 -5.38
C SER A 180 -17.41 9.84 -6.79
N HIS A 181 -17.78 11.05 -7.20
CA HIS A 181 -18.26 11.36 -8.55
C HIS A 181 -17.14 11.40 -9.61
N TYR A 182 -15.88 11.45 -9.18
CA TYR A 182 -14.71 11.57 -10.04
C TYR A 182 -13.82 10.32 -10.03
N THR A 183 -14.34 9.22 -9.53
CA THR A 183 -13.54 7.99 -9.33
C THR A 183 -14.01 6.80 -10.15
N ASP A 184 -14.86 7.01 -11.17
CA ASP A 184 -15.05 6.03 -12.24
C ASP A 184 -13.73 5.80 -12.98
N ASP A 185 -13.55 4.64 -13.58
CA ASP A 185 -12.26 4.25 -14.17
C ASP A 185 -11.74 5.25 -15.22
N PRO A 186 -12.55 5.80 -16.15
CA PRO A 186 -12.07 6.79 -17.10
C PRO A 186 -11.60 8.09 -16.44
N THR A 187 -12.30 8.55 -15.40
CA THR A 187 -11.93 9.78 -14.68
C THR A 187 -10.68 9.55 -13.82
N LEU A 188 -10.55 8.37 -13.21
CA LEU A 188 -9.36 7.98 -12.48
C LEU A 188 -8.12 7.94 -13.40
N GLU A 189 -8.24 7.33 -14.58
CA GLU A 189 -7.16 7.33 -15.56
C GLU A 189 -6.74 8.74 -15.95
N ARG A 190 -7.73 9.62 -16.22
CA ARG A 190 -7.47 11.03 -16.55
C ARG A 190 -6.81 11.78 -15.39
N TYR A 191 -7.25 11.54 -14.17
CA TYR A 191 -6.64 12.12 -12.97
C TYR A 191 -5.17 11.74 -12.84
N VAL A 192 -4.86 10.44 -13.02
CA VAL A 192 -3.48 9.95 -12.95
C VAL A 192 -2.63 10.52 -14.10
N ASP A 193 -3.17 10.65 -15.30
CA ASP A 193 -2.46 11.28 -16.42
C ASP A 193 -2.09 12.74 -16.10
N ILE A 194 -3.04 13.53 -15.58
CA ILE A 194 -2.79 14.92 -15.17
C ILE A 194 -1.74 14.98 -14.05
N LEU A 195 -1.83 14.08 -13.06
CA LEU A 195 -0.85 14.02 -11.98
C LEU A 195 0.56 13.76 -12.52
N LEU A 196 0.72 12.77 -13.39
CA LEU A 196 2.01 12.41 -13.97
C LEU A 196 2.55 13.49 -14.93
N ASP A 197 1.68 14.19 -15.64
CA ASP A 197 2.09 15.32 -16.49
C ASP A 197 2.62 16.49 -15.66
N ASN A 198 2.01 16.79 -14.52
CA ASN A 198 2.43 17.87 -13.64
C ASN A 198 3.78 17.64 -12.96
N ILE A 199 4.17 16.38 -12.75
CA ILE A 199 5.47 16.06 -12.14
C ILE A 199 6.59 15.88 -13.17
N THR A 200 6.23 15.75 -14.46
CA THR A 200 7.20 15.61 -15.54
C THR A 200 7.69 17.00 -15.95
N PRO A 201 9.00 17.29 -15.94
CA PRO A 201 9.50 18.59 -16.35
C PRO A 201 9.12 18.83 -17.83
N PRO A 202 8.87 20.09 -18.22
CA PRO A 202 8.64 20.44 -19.62
C PRO A 202 9.86 20.02 -20.47
N LYS A 203 9.60 19.61 -21.72
CA LYS A 203 10.66 19.09 -22.63
C LYS A 203 11.86 20.02 -22.77
N SER A 204 11.67 21.33 -22.61
CA SER A 204 12.72 22.34 -22.61
C SER A 204 13.69 22.21 -21.44
N GLU A 205 13.19 21.90 -20.25
CA GLU A 205 14.00 21.73 -19.04
C GLU A 205 14.73 20.38 -19.04
N LYS A 206 14.06 19.31 -19.52
CA LYS A 206 14.70 17.99 -19.65
C LYS A 206 15.97 18.04 -20.52
N ASN A 207 15.97 18.85 -21.58
CA ASN A 207 17.14 19.06 -22.43
C ASN A 207 18.23 19.92 -21.76
N MET A 208 17.89 20.77 -20.80
CA MET A 208 18.83 21.58 -20.03
C MET A 208 19.59 20.73 -19.02
N TYR A 209 18.88 19.89 -18.26
CA TYR A 209 19.51 18.94 -17.30
C TYR A 209 20.41 17.93 -18.01
N LEU A 210 19.99 17.38 -19.15
CA LEU A 210 20.84 16.48 -19.93
C LEU A 210 22.09 17.15 -20.47
N LYS A 211 22.04 18.45 -20.83
CA LYS A 211 23.21 19.23 -21.26
C LYS A 211 24.16 19.53 -20.10
N GLU A 212 23.66 19.83 -18.93
CA GLU A 212 24.49 20.05 -17.72
C GLU A 212 25.24 18.78 -17.31
N ILE A 213 24.58 17.62 -17.36
CA ILE A 213 25.20 16.31 -17.10
C ILE A 213 26.31 16.01 -18.12
N LEU A 214 26.05 16.28 -19.41
CA LEU A 214 27.02 16.03 -20.48
C LEU A 214 28.19 17.04 -20.50
N HIS A 215 28.02 18.23 -19.93
CA HIS A 215 29.05 19.28 -19.90
C HIS A 215 29.74 19.42 -18.54
N GLY A 216 29.21 18.78 -17.48
CA GLY A 216 29.79 18.76 -16.12
C GLY A 216 30.87 17.69 -15.91
N VAL A 217 31.15 16.86 -16.91
CA VAL A 217 32.28 15.91 -16.91
C VAL A 217 33.46 16.58 -17.65
N LYS A 218 34.12 17.48 -16.93
CA LYS A 218 35.50 17.92 -17.27
C LYS A 218 36.33 17.91 -16.02
#